data_f9b815a7b954690732bf1ea35104f178
#
_entry.id   f9b815a7b954690732bf1ea35104f178
#
_cell.length_a   1.000
_cell.length_b   1.000
_cell.length_c   1.000
_cell.angle_alpha   90.00
_cell.angle_beta   90.00
_cell.angle_gamma   90.00
#
_symmetry.space_group_name_H-M   'P 1'
#
loop_
_entity.id
_entity.type
_entity.pdbx_description
1 polymer ?
#
loop_
_entity_poly.entity_id
_entity_poly.type
_entity_poly.pdbx_seq_one_letter_code
_entity_poly.pdbx_strand_id
1 'polypeptide(L)'
;MRWWAPLAVLGAIRVAIPLAAYADAGSSLPGMPRFSRAAKDGGLTGDATGFYAAAREFIAAWGRMPRGLLALDVLLALVAIAAIVMLWRRRPSWRAWLVPAALCVFGLVVSVDVHWMKPSGAAVFGWPLVWGLPLGVVRVLFGLGKHVAWDVGVALSLVFVGLTVVAVAYLGRNATGRRWVGLLAAAFWTAWPVLVGLVAGHRAWANGQWEVDVGLHNYDEPLSTLLVTTGAALVLSPKLTKLRLALAGCALSAATLVKVSNALLAAAALVVVALRGRTREAAPFLAGTVALAPLVLAYWPLSYPKLFGNPHAWPHDPFDPAHVVTTWTHSSIFTPHTLAIVMPLAAIGVVGVLRPWQLAIVLAFLLLNPIFYSFFANTPQHPRFLYASLPELHVLWATGAAVVVALLRRRPLTASFAQ
;
A
#
# COMPACT_ATOMS: atom_id res chain seq x y z
N MET A 1 -24.64 15.99 -6.48
CA MET A 1 -24.23 15.37 -5.20
C MET A 1 -22.74 15.60 -4.98
N ARG A 2 -22.34 16.08 -3.82
CA ARG A 2 -20.93 16.28 -3.50
C ARG A 2 -20.24 14.91 -3.42
N TRP A 3 -19.28 14.65 -4.28
CA TRP A 3 -18.51 13.40 -4.40
C TRP A 3 -17.89 12.93 -3.07
N TRP A 4 -17.49 13.87 -2.22
CA TRP A 4 -16.79 13.60 -0.96
C TRP A 4 -17.65 13.02 0.15
N ALA A 5 -18.95 13.35 0.21
CA ALA A 5 -19.80 12.87 1.28
C ALA A 5 -19.92 11.34 1.32
N PRO A 6 -20.26 10.64 0.20
CA PRO A 6 -20.28 9.18 0.23
C PRO A 6 -18.90 8.56 0.48
N LEU A 7 -17.82 9.18 0.04
CA LEU A 7 -16.46 8.66 0.32
C LEU A 7 -16.09 8.78 1.81
N ALA A 8 -16.47 9.88 2.45
CA ALA A 8 -16.28 10.05 3.89
C ALA A 8 -17.06 8.99 4.70
N VAL A 9 -18.30 8.71 4.29
CA VAL A 9 -19.13 7.65 4.93
C VAL A 9 -18.49 6.29 4.72
N LEU A 10 -18.11 5.94 3.50
CA LEU A 10 -17.45 4.66 3.21
C LEU A 10 -16.12 4.52 3.97
N GLY A 11 -15.31 5.59 4.03
CA GLY A 11 -14.08 5.61 4.81
C GLY A 11 -14.32 5.40 6.30
N ALA A 12 -15.33 6.06 6.86
CA ALA A 12 -15.71 5.87 8.25
C ALA A 12 -16.18 4.44 8.54
N ILE A 13 -17.00 3.85 7.67
CA ILE A 13 -17.44 2.45 7.79
C ILE A 13 -16.23 1.51 7.71
N ARG A 14 -15.31 1.75 6.76
CA ARG A 14 -14.12 0.92 6.56
C ARG A 14 -13.20 0.92 7.79
N VAL A 15 -13.10 2.05 8.49
CA VAL A 15 -12.35 2.18 9.76
C VAL A 15 -13.12 1.55 10.92
N ALA A 16 -14.46 1.72 10.96
CA ALA A 16 -15.28 1.19 12.03
C ALA A 16 -15.30 -0.34 12.09
N ILE A 17 -15.18 -1.04 10.95
CA ILE A 17 -15.18 -2.50 10.88
C ILE A 17 -14.05 -3.13 11.73
N PRO A 18 -12.77 -2.82 11.55
CA PRO A 18 -11.71 -3.35 12.40
C PRO A 18 -11.81 -2.87 13.85
N LEU A 19 -12.26 -1.63 14.08
CA LEU A 19 -12.47 -1.14 15.44
C LEU A 19 -13.58 -1.91 16.17
N ALA A 20 -14.68 -2.24 15.50
CA ALA A 20 -15.75 -3.06 16.07
C ALA A 20 -15.24 -4.46 16.39
N ALA A 21 -14.48 -5.09 15.48
CA ALA A 21 -13.85 -6.38 15.72
C ALA A 21 -12.87 -6.34 16.91
N TYR A 22 -12.13 -5.25 17.05
CA TYR A 22 -11.23 -5.03 18.19
C TYR A 22 -11.99 -4.87 19.51
N ALA A 23 -13.07 -4.08 19.53
CA ALA A 23 -13.86 -3.81 20.74
C ALA A 23 -14.59 -5.05 21.25
N ASP A 24 -15.16 -5.86 20.36
CA ASP A 24 -15.99 -7.02 20.71
C ASP A 24 -15.23 -8.35 20.87
N ALA A 25 -13.91 -8.32 20.73
CA ALA A 25 -13.05 -9.49 20.94
C ALA A 25 -13.57 -10.81 20.34
N GLY A 26 -14.50 -10.73 19.39
CA GLY A 26 -14.77 -11.93 18.63
C GLY A 26 -16.16 -12.34 18.31
N SER A 27 -17.19 -11.54 18.35
CA SER A 27 -18.49 -12.18 18.17
C SER A 27 -19.49 -11.50 17.27
N SER A 28 -19.53 -10.19 17.18
CA SER A 28 -20.73 -9.53 16.69
C SER A 28 -20.87 -9.41 15.18
N LEU A 29 -19.80 -9.54 14.43
CA LEU A 29 -19.89 -9.45 12.98
C LEU A 29 -19.82 -10.85 12.35
N PRO A 30 -20.81 -11.26 11.55
CA PRO A 30 -20.84 -12.57 10.91
C PRO A 30 -19.55 -12.84 10.13
N GLY A 31 -18.89 -13.98 10.41
CA GLY A 31 -17.68 -14.41 9.72
C GLY A 31 -16.39 -13.73 10.19
N MET A 32 -16.43 -12.81 11.15
CA MET A 32 -15.21 -12.23 11.70
C MET A 32 -14.53 -13.11 12.75
N PRO A 33 -13.20 -13.25 12.71
CA PRO A 33 -12.47 -14.01 13.71
C PRO A 33 -12.43 -13.28 15.03
N ARG A 34 -12.24 -14.03 16.09
CA ARG A 34 -11.85 -13.46 17.39
C ARG A 34 -10.48 -12.83 17.25
N PHE A 35 -10.40 -11.54 17.51
CA PHE A 35 -9.12 -10.87 17.63
C PHE A 35 -8.34 -11.49 18.79
N SER A 36 -7.08 -11.88 18.58
CA SER A 36 -6.34 -12.58 19.62
C SER A 36 -6.13 -11.67 20.83
N ARG A 37 -6.38 -12.21 22.02
CA ARG A 37 -6.21 -11.50 23.29
C ARG A 37 -4.77 -10.97 23.45
N ALA A 38 -3.78 -11.71 22.94
CA ALA A 38 -2.38 -11.31 22.95
C ALA A 38 -2.13 -9.99 22.18
N ALA A 39 -2.85 -9.75 21.10
CA ALA A 39 -2.79 -8.48 20.38
C ALA A 39 -3.49 -7.37 21.17
N LYS A 40 -4.60 -7.68 21.85
CA LYS A 40 -5.32 -6.77 22.77
C LYS A 40 -4.44 -6.29 23.93
N ASP A 41 -3.59 -7.15 24.45
CA ASP A 41 -2.68 -6.86 25.55
C ASP A 41 -1.40 -6.13 25.10
N GLY A 42 -1.38 -5.58 23.88
CA GLY A 42 -0.25 -4.87 23.31
C GLY A 42 0.92 -5.78 22.95
N GLY A 43 0.65 -7.06 22.75
CA GLY A 43 1.63 -8.05 22.25
C GLY A 43 1.89 -7.86 20.78
N LEU A 44 3.04 -7.30 20.41
CA LEU A 44 3.49 -7.31 19.03
C LEU A 44 3.89 -8.72 18.64
N THR A 45 3.34 -9.24 17.54
CA THR A 45 3.60 -10.59 17.05
C THR A 45 4.14 -10.57 15.63
N GLY A 46 4.91 -11.58 15.24
CA GLY A 46 5.42 -11.72 13.89
C GLY A 46 6.26 -10.51 13.43
N ASP A 47 6.02 -10.05 12.20
CA ASP A 47 6.76 -8.96 11.57
C ASP A 47 6.61 -7.62 12.30
N ALA A 48 5.47 -7.40 12.98
CA ALA A 48 5.25 -6.19 13.77
C ALA A 48 6.30 -6.00 14.87
N THR A 49 6.83 -7.10 15.43
CA THR A 49 7.94 -7.04 16.40
C THR A 49 9.21 -6.49 15.74
N GLY A 50 9.54 -6.95 14.54
CA GLY A 50 10.67 -6.45 13.76
C GLY A 50 10.50 -4.98 13.37
N PHE A 51 9.32 -4.60 12.91
CA PHE A 51 9.01 -3.21 12.56
C PHE A 51 9.09 -2.27 13.76
N TYR A 52 8.58 -2.70 14.92
CA TYR A 52 8.71 -1.95 16.16
C TYR A 52 10.16 -1.81 16.61
N ALA A 53 10.96 -2.88 16.51
CA ALA A 53 12.37 -2.84 16.82
C ALA A 53 13.11 -1.86 15.91
N ALA A 54 12.82 -1.86 14.60
CA ALA A 54 13.39 -0.90 13.65
C ALA A 54 12.97 0.54 13.93
N ALA A 55 11.69 0.77 14.27
CA ALA A 55 11.20 2.10 14.65
C ALA A 55 11.89 2.63 15.92
N ARG A 56 12.09 1.77 16.92
CA ARG A 56 12.85 2.13 18.14
C ARG A 56 14.31 2.42 17.83
N GLU A 57 14.94 1.63 16.97
CA GLU A 57 16.33 1.83 16.55
C GLU A 57 16.50 3.15 15.78
N PHE A 58 15.52 3.52 14.94
CA PHE A 58 15.52 4.81 14.26
C PHE A 58 15.55 5.98 15.26
N ILE A 59 14.72 5.92 16.31
CA ILE A 59 14.72 6.94 17.37
C ILE A 59 16.04 6.90 18.16
N ALA A 60 16.55 5.71 18.48
CA ALA A 60 17.80 5.53 19.22
C ALA A 60 19.04 6.02 18.43
N ALA A 61 18.98 5.98 17.10
CA ALA A 61 20.03 6.50 16.22
C ALA A 61 20.31 7.97 16.49
N TRP A 62 19.28 8.78 16.71
CA TRP A 62 19.44 10.21 17.05
C TRP A 62 20.25 10.46 18.33
N GLY A 63 20.13 9.57 19.32
CA GLY A 63 20.92 9.64 20.55
C GLY A 63 22.40 9.25 20.38
N ARG A 64 22.73 8.52 19.31
CA ARG A 64 24.10 8.10 18.98
C ARG A 64 24.80 9.03 18.01
N MET A 65 24.04 9.85 17.29
CA MET A 65 24.57 10.80 16.34
C MET A 65 25.30 11.95 17.07
N PRO A 66 26.49 12.37 16.60
CA PRO A 66 27.14 13.57 17.13
C PRO A 66 26.22 14.77 17.05
N ARG A 67 26.11 15.53 18.14
CA ARG A 67 25.17 16.68 18.22
C ARG A 67 25.36 17.70 17.11
N GLY A 68 26.62 17.96 16.69
CA GLY A 68 26.91 18.86 15.57
C GLY A 68 26.39 18.34 14.24
N LEU A 69 26.48 17.04 14.01
CA LEU A 69 25.95 16.39 12.80
C LEU A 69 24.42 16.43 12.79
N LEU A 70 23.76 16.10 13.91
CA LEU A 70 22.32 16.19 14.04
C LEU A 70 21.82 17.62 13.81
N ALA A 71 22.51 18.63 14.38
CA ALA A 71 22.15 20.04 14.15
C ALA A 71 22.32 20.45 12.68
N LEU A 72 23.39 19.99 12.02
CA LEU A 72 23.62 20.23 10.59
C LEU A 72 22.54 19.57 9.73
N ASP A 73 22.17 18.34 10.04
CA ASP A 73 21.15 17.59 9.32
C ASP A 73 19.78 18.30 9.41
N VAL A 74 19.37 18.69 10.61
CA VAL A 74 18.14 19.46 10.83
C VAL A 74 18.20 20.81 10.08
N LEU A 75 19.33 21.51 10.12
CA LEU A 75 19.49 22.79 9.42
C LEU A 75 19.37 22.60 7.90
N LEU A 76 20.02 21.59 7.35
CA LEU A 76 19.94 21.28 5.91
C LEU A 76 18.50 20.92 5.50
N ALA A 77 17.79 20.13 6.32
CA ALA A 77 16.39 19.81 6.10
C ALA A 77 15.51 21.07 6.08
N LEU A 78 15.70 21.98 7.06
CA LEU A 78 14.95 23.24 7.13
C LEU A 78 15.23 24.15 5.94
N VAL A 79 16.52 24.31 5.56
CA VAL A 79 16.93 25.10 4.39
C VAL A 79 16.34 24.51 3.10
N ALA A 80 16.39 23.18 2.93
CA ALA A 80 15.82 22.52 1.78
C ALA A 80 14.29 22.71 1.72
N ILE A 81 13.58 22.54 2.83
CA ILE A 81 12.13 22.79 2.92
C ILE A 81 11.82 24.23 2.55
N ALA A 82 12.53 25.21 3.12
CA ALA A 82 12.33 26.62 2.82
C ALA A 82 12.57 26.93 1.33
N ALA A 83 13.65 26.40 0.74
CA ALA A 83 13.94 26.53 -0.67
C ALA A 83 12.84 25.92 -1.56
N ILE A 84 12.38 24.71 -1.24
CA ILE A 84 11.31 24.02 -1.97
C ILE A 84 10.01 24.84 -1.89
N VAL A 85 9.61 25.31 -0.72
CA VAL A 85 8.41 26.13 -0.52
C VAL A 85 8.50 27.44 -1.30
N MET A 86 9.66 28.10 -1.26
CA MET A 86 9.90 29.33 -2.00
C MET A 86 9.80 29.08 -3.52
N LEU A 87 10.47 28.06 -4.03
CA LEU A 87 10.45 27.69 -5.44
C LEU A 87 9.06 27.23 -5.89
N TRP A 88 8.33 26.51 -5.05
CA TRP A 88 6.96 26.08 -5.30
C TRP A 88 6.02 27.26 -5.58
N ARG A 89 6.20 28.33 -4.81
CA ARG A 89 5.41 29.56 -4.97
C ARG A 89 5.86 30.38 -6.19
N ARG A 90 7.17 30.55 -6.38
CA ARG A 90 7.74 31.42 -7.41
C ARG A 90 7.80 30.78 -8.80
N ARG A 91 7.88 29.46 -8.90
CA ARG A 91 8.09 28.72 -10.17
C ARG A 91 7.08 27.58 -10.33
N PRO A 92 5.80 27.88 -10.68
CA PRO A 92 4.76 26.88 -10.82
C PRO A 92 5.11 25.75 -11.81
N SER A 93 5.86 26.05 -12.86
CA SER A 93 6.32 25.07 -13.87
C SER A 93 7.28 24.02 -13.30
N TRP A 94 7.95 24.31 -12.18
CA TRP A 94 8.94 23.44 -11.54
C TRP A 94 8.31 22.47 -10.54
N ARG A 95 7.05 22.60 -10.20
CA ARG A 95 6.36 21.77 -9.18
C ARG A 95 6.53 20.27 -9.43
N ALA A 96 6.51 19.85 -10.69
CA ALA A 96 6.70 18.45 -11.06
C ALA A 96 8.11 17.91 -10.74
N TRP A 97 9.10 18.78 -10.62
CA TRP A 97 10.48 18.42 -10.25
C TRP A 97 10.76 18.66 -8.77
N LEU A 98 10.08 19.65 -8.17
CA LEU A 98 10.23 19.94 -6.74
C LEU A 98 9.69 18.82 -5.85
N VAL A 99 8.65 18.09 -6.28
CA VAL A 99 8.12 16.96 -5.51
C VAL A 99 9.13 15.80 -5.39
N PRO A 100 9.68 15.26 -6.49
CA PRO A 100 10.75 14.26 -6.41
C PRO A 100 11.99 14.78 -5.66
N ALA A 101 12.38 16.05 -5.88
CA ALA A 101 13.50 16.64 -5.20
C ALA A 101 13.29 16.72 -3.68
N ALA A 102 12.09 17.12 -3.23
CA ALA A 102 11.73 17.12 -1.82
C ALA A 102 11.84 15.73 -1.19
N LEU A 103 11.31 14.74 -1.89
CA LEU A 103 11.35 13.35 -1.43
C LEU A 103 12.79 12.78 -1.45
N CYS A 104 13.60 13.16 -2.43
CA CYS A 104 15.01 12.78 -2.50
C CYS A 104 15.82 13.41 -1.34
N VAL A 105 15.61 14.69 -1.08
CA VAL A 105 16.24 15.38 0.07
C VAL A 105 15.84 14.71 1.38
N PHE A 106 14.55 14.43 1.56
CA PHE A 106 14.08 13.68 2.72
C PHE A 106 14.78 12.31 2.82
N GLY A 107 14.85 11.57 1.71
CA GLY A 107 15.54 10.28 1.67
C GLY A 107 17.03 10.39 2.02
N LEU A 108 17.73 11.44 1.56
CA LEU A 108 19.13 11.69 1.89
C LEU A 108 19.33 12.01 3.37
N VAL A 109 18.51 12.91 3.94
CA VAL A 109 18.54 13.26 5.35
C VAL A 109 18.34 12.02 6.23
N VAL A 110 17.28 11.24 5.96
CA VAL A 110 17.01 10.02 6.71
C VAL A 110 18.10 8.96 6.51
N SER A 111 18.78 8.96 5.36
CA SER A 111 19.91 8.03 5.11
C SER A 111 21.08 8.28 6.06
N VAL A 112 21.29 9.52 6.48
CA VAL A 112 22.30 9.85 7.51
C VAL A 112 21.89 9.22 8.86
N ASP A 113 20.62 9.34 9.24
CA ASP A 113 20.10 8.72 10.47
C ASP A 113 20.24 7.20 10.46
N VAL A 114 19.93 6.58 9.30
CA VAL A 114 20.03 5.13 9.10
C VAL A 114 21.45 4.60 9.32
N HIS A 115 22.47 5.37 8.95
CA HIS A 115 23.86 4.98 9.19
C HIS A 115 24.17 4.74 10.67
N TRP A 116 23.46 5.39 11.57
CA TRP A 116 23.63 5.22 13.03
C TRP A 116 22.72 4.15 13.64
N MET A 117 21.88 3.50 12.84
CA MET A 117 21.02 2.41 13.27
C MET A 117 21.83 1.10 13.42
N LYS A 118 21.37 0.26 14.34
CA LYS A 118 21.79 -1.13 14.43
C LYS A 118 20.80 -2.03 13.67
N PRO A 119 21.22 -3.18 13.16
CA PRO A 119 20.32 -4.16 12.57
C PRO A 119 19.17 -4.51 13.53
N SER A 120 17.93 -4.42 13.07
CA SER A 120 16.74 -4.57 13.92
C SER A 120 15.82 -5.72 13.53
N GLY A 121 16.11 -6.37 12.42
CA GLY A 121 15.33 -7.49 11.96
C GLY A 121 14.19 -7.17 11.00
N ALA A 122 13.90 -5.91 10.73
CA ALA A 122 12.94 -5.55 9.68
C ALA A 122 13.60 -5.65 8.31
N ALA A 123 12.90 -6.31 7.37
CA ALA A 123 13.38 -6.46 6.00
C ALA A 123 13.20 -5.17 5.18
N VAL A 124 12.29 -4.29 5.60
CA VAL A 124 11.92 -3.04 4.91
C VAL A 124 11.87 -1.90 5.92
N PHE A 125 12.06 -0.68 5.44
CA PHE A 125 12.18 0.48 6.32
C PHE A 125 11.00 1.47 6.24
N GLY A 126 10.19 1.39 5.20
CA GLY A 126 9.13 2.39 4.98
C GLY A 126 8.09 2.44 6.10
N TRP A 127 7.61 1.30 6.57
CA TRP A 127 6.69 1.25 7.70
C TRP A 127 7.36 1.64 9.03
N PRO A 128 8.54 1.08 9.40
CA PRO A 128 9.28 1.55 10.56
C PRO A 128 9.53 3.05 10.57
N LEU A 129 9.85 3.66 9.44
CA LEU A 129 10.07 5.10 9.32
C LEU A 129 8.80 5.90 9.64
N VAL A 130 7.68 5.55 9.00
CA VAL A 130 6.38 6.23 9.21
C VAL A 130 5.89 6.07 10.66
N TRP A 131 6.13 4.93 11.25
CA TRP A 131 5.81 4.66 12.65
C TRP A 131 6.83 5.30 13.60
N GLY A 132 8.12 5.29 13.27
CA GLY A 132 9.20 5.82 14.09
C GLY A 132 9.10 7.32 14.35
N LEU A 133 8.73 8.12 13.34
CA LEU A 133 8.59 9.57 13.47
C LEU A 133 7.54 9.99 14.52
N PRO A 134 6.26 9.56 14.43
CA PRO A 134 5.27 9.90 15.46
C PRO A 134 5.60 9.29 16.82
N LEU A 135 6.24 8.12 16.88
CA LEU A 135 6.70 7.54 18.14
C LEU A 135 7.76 8.45 18.83
N GLY A 136 8.66 9.06 18.07
CA GLY A 136 9.63 10.02 18.59
C GLY A 136 8.94 11.19 19.29
N VAL A 137 7.93 11.77 18.66
CA VAL A 137 7.12 12.86 19.22
C VAL A 137 6.39 12.42 20.51
N VAL A 138 5.70 11.27 20.44
CA VAL A 138 4.96 10.72 21.60
C VAL A 138 5.89 10.41 22.76
N ARG A 139 7.11 9.90 22.48
CA ARG A 139 8.12 9.67 23.51
C ARG A 139 8.55 10.95 24.23
N VAL A 140 8.75 12.03 23.49
CA VAL A 140 9.17 13.32 24.06
C VAL A 140 8.06 13.93 24.91
N LEU A 141 6.80 13.84 24.46
CA LEU A 141 5.67 14.50 25.11
C LEU A 141 5.06 13.69 26.28
N PHE A 142 5.00 12.37 26.17
CA PHE A 142 4.17 11.53 27.07
C PHE A 142 4.93 10.36 27.71
N GLY A 143 6.20 10.18 27.42
CA GLY A 143 6.91 8.95 27.75
C GLY A 143 6.42 7.77 26.88
N LEU A 144 7.29 6.84 26.55
CA LEU A 144 6.97 5.77 25.61
C LEU A 144 6.80 4.42 26.30
N GLY A 145 5.55 4.01 26.49
CA GLY A 145 5.20 2.63 26.84
C GLY A 145 4.98 1.77 25.57
N LYS A 146 5.09 0.45 25.70
CA LYS A 146 4.87 -0.52 24.63
C LYS A 146 3.45 -0.42 24.05
N HIS A 147 2.46 -0.18 24.91
CA HIS A 147 1.05 0.01 24.53
C HIS A 147 0.85 1.26 23.68
N VAL A 148 1.46 2.38 24.06
CA VAL A 148 1.37 3.63 23.29
C VAL A 148 1.96 3.44 21.86
N ALA A 149 3.05 2.68 21.75
CA ALA A 149 3.62 2.36 20.45
C ALA A 149 2.65 1.55 19.57
N TRP A 150 1.97 0.59 20.17
CA TRP A 150 0.93 -0.19 19.50
C TRP A 150 -0.21 0.71 19.02
N ASP A 151 -0.76 1.54 19.90
CA ASP A 151 -1.90 2.41 19.60
C ASP A 151 -1.58 3.41 18.47
N VAL A 152 -0.38 3.97 18.45
CA VAL A 152 0.10 4.85 17.37
C VAL A 152 0.12 4.10 16.03
N GLY A 153 0.65 2.88 16.02
CA GLY A 153 0.71 2.06 14.81
C GLY A 153 -0.68 1.68 14.29
N VAL A 154 -1.59 1.28 15.19
CA VAL A 154 -3.00 0.99 14.86
C VAL A 154 -3.68 2.24 14.30
N ALA A 155 -3.55 3.39 14.95
CA ALA A 155 -4.15 4.64 14.49
C ALA A 155 -3.68 5.00 13.07
N LEU A 156 -2.37 4.90 12.79
CA LEU A 156 -1.80 5.12 11.46
C LEU A 156 -2.37 4.14 10.44
N SER A 157 -2.41 2.85 10.77
CA SER A 157 -2.97 1.81 9.89
C SER A 157 -4.43 2.09 9.54
N LEU A 158 -5.23 2.48 10.51
CA LEU A 158 -6.65 2.81 10.28
C LEU A 158 -6.82 4.06 9.42
N VAL A 159 -5.97 5.07 9.59
CA VAL A 159 -5.95 6.24 8.71
C VAL A 159 -5.64 5.82 7.27
N PHE A 160 -4.64 4.96 7.04
CA PHE A 160 -4.29 4.49 5.70
C PHE A 160 -5.38 3.63 5.08
N VAL A 161 -6.00 2.75 5.85
CA VAL A 161 -7.15 1.95 5.41
C VAL A 161 -8.32 2.85 4.98
N GLY A 162 -8.62 3.89 5.75
CA GLY A 162 -9.66 4.88 5.41
C GLY A 162 -9.31 5.69 4.15
N LEU A 163 -8.08 6.16 4.01
CA LEU A 163 -7.62 6.89 2.84
C LEU A 163 -7.61 6.03 1.58
N THR A 164 -7.36 4.73 1.71
CA THR A 164 -7.40 3.79 0.58
C THR A 164 -8.79 3.75 -0.08
N VAL A 165 -9.89 3.96 0.65
CA VAL A 165 -11.23 4.09 0.10
C VAL A 165 -11.29 5.19 -0.97
N VAL A 166 -10.67 6.33 -0.68
CA VAL A 166 -10.58 7.46 -1.61
C VAL A 166 -9.73 7.10 -2.83
N ALA A 167 -8.58 6.47 -2.60
CA ALA A 167 -7.68 6.05 -3.68
C ALA A 167 -8.37 5.04 -4.63
N VAL A 168 -9.09 4.05 -4.10
CA VAL A 168 -9.88 3.07 -4.87
C VAL A 168 -10.98 3.76 -5.70
N ALA A 169 -11.68 4.74 -5.11
CA ALA A 169 -12.69 5.50 -5.85
C ALA A 169 -12.09 6.27 -7.03
N TYR A 170 -10.93 6.89 -6.85
CA TYR A 170 -10.22 7.55 -7.93
C TYR A 170 -9.67 6.57 -8.96
N LEU A 171 -9.15 5.42 -8.52
CA LEU A 171 -8.70 4.35 -9.39
C LEU A 171 -9.83 3.88 -10.33
N GLY A 172 -10.98 3.50 -9.78
CA GLY A 172 -12.14 3.05 -10.55
C GLY A 172 -12.71 4.13 -11.47
N ARG A 173 -12.80 5.37 -10.98
CA ARG A 173 -13.18 6.51 -11.81
C ARG A 173 -12.23 6.72 -12.98
N ASN A 174 -10.94 6.67 -12.75
CA ASN A 174 -9.94 6.95 -13.77
C ASN A 174 -9.83 5.80 -14.78
N ALA A 175 -10.02 4.55 -14.34
CA ALA A 175 -10.04 3.38 -15.22
C ALA A 175 -11.27 3.36 -16.16
N THR A 176 -12.41 3.88 -15.72
CA THR A 176 -13.68 3.76 -16.44
C THR A 176 -14.27 5.09 -16.92
N GLY A 177 -13.70 6.22 -16.52
CA GLY A 177 -14.24 7.55 -16.77
C GLY A 177 -15.47 7.92 -15.92
N ARG A 178 -15.99 7.00 -15.08
CA ARG A 178 -17.27 7.15 -14.38
C ARG A 178 -17.11 7.26 -12.88
N ARG A 179 -17.68 8.32 -12.31
CA ARG A 179 -17.66 8.55 -10.85
C ARG A 179 -18.39 7.46 -10.08
N TRP A 180 -19.53 6.99 -10.56
CA TRP A 180 -20.32 5.99 -9.86
C TRP A 180 -19.64 4.61 -9.81
N VAL A 181 -18.88 4.23 -10.86
CA VAL A 181 -18.07 3.00 -10.85
C VAL A 181 -16.96 3.11 -9.80
N GLY A 182 -16.33 4.28 -9.69
CA GLY A 182 -15.37 4.53 -8.62
C GLY A 182 -16.00 4.44 -7.22
N LEU A 183 -17.21 4.97 -7.02
CA LEU A 183 -17.93 4.82 -5.75
C LEU A 183 -18.30 3.36 -5.46
N LEU A 184 -18.71 2.62 -6.49
CA LEU A 184 -19.03 1.20 -6.34
C LEU A 184 -17.78 0.37 -6.00
N ALA A 185 -16.63 0.64 -6.64
CA ALA A 185 -15.37 0.01 -6.29
C ALA A 185 -14.97 0.31 -4.83
N ALA A 186 -15.12 1.56 -4.39
CA ALA A 186 -14.89 1.94 -3.00
C ALA A 186 -15.86 1.25 -2.03
N ALA A 187 -17.12 1.04 -2.43
CA ALA A 187 -18.09 0.30 -1.63
C ALA A 187 -17.72 -1.19 -1.52
N PHE A 188 -17.29 -1.84 -2.61
CA PHE A 188 -16.78 -3.20 -2.56
C PHE A 188 -15.53 -3.32 -1.67
N TRP A 189 -14.58 -2.38 -1.79
CA TRP A 189 -13.43 -2.32 -0.91
C TRP A 189 -13.82 -2.16 0.56
N THR A 190 -14.79 -1.29 0.84
CA THR A 190 -15.30 -1.07 2.21
C THR A 190 -15.97 -2.31 2.78
N ALA A 191 -16.78 -3.02 1.96
CA ALA A 191 -17.49 -4.22 2.37
C ALA A 191 -16.61 -5.49 2.37
N TRP A 192 -15.41 -5.43 1.78
CA TRP A 192 -14.56 -6.59 1.56
C TRP A 192 -14.32 -7.44 2.81
N PRO A 193 -14.01 -6.90 4.00
CA PRO A 193 -13.84 -7.72 5.19
C PRO A 193 -15.06 -8.59 5.50
N VAL A 194 -16.25 -8.03 5.36
CA VAL A 194 -17.51 -8.75 5.58
C VAL A 194 -17.76 -9.76 4.47
N LEU A 195 -17.53 -9.37 3.21
CA LEU A 195 -17.70 -10.27 2.06
C LEU A 195 -16.78 -11.48 2.14
N VAL A 196 -15.53 -11.31 2.52
CA VAL A 196 -14.60 -12.42 2.72
C VAL A 196 -15.08 -13.34 3.83
N GLY A 197 -15.53 -12.78 4.96
CA GLY A 197 -16.08 -13.57 6.06
C GLY A 197 -17.29 -14.40 5.64
N LEU A 198 -18.17 -13.88 4.80
CA LEU A 198 -19.35 -14.58 4.29
C LEU A 198 -19.02 -15.67 3.28
N VAL A 199 -18.04 -15.41 2.40
CA VAL A 199 -17.71 -16.32 1.26
C VAL A 199 -16.73 -17.41 1.66
N ALA A 200 -15.65 -17.04 2.34
CA ALA A 200 -14.57 -17.96 2.67
C ALA A 200 -14.71 -18.58 4.06
N GLY A 201 -15.70 -18.13 4.83
CA GLY A 201 -16.00 -18.60 6.16
C GLY A 201 -14.89 -18.31 7.17
N HIS A 202 -15.04 -18.88 8.34
CA HIS A 202 -14.13 -18.65 9.49
C HIS A 202 -12.66 -19.04 9.21
N ARG A 203 -12.41 -19.99 8.33
CA ARG A 203 -11.05 -20.47 8.02
C ARG A 203 -10.20 -19.43 7.29
N ALA A 204 -10.78 -18.60 6.44
CA ALA A 204 -10.04 -17.53 5.74
C ALA A 204 -9.46 -16.50 6.71
N TRP A 205 -10.08 -16.39 7.87
CA TRP A 205 -9.69 -15.48 8.94
C TRP A 205 -8.86 -16.18 10.02
N ALA A 206 -9.09 -17.48 10.23
CA ALA A 206 -8.49 -18.25 11.33
C ALA A 206 -6.95 -18.33 11.24
N ASN A 207 -6.38 -18.15 10.07
CA ASN A 207 -4.93 -18.09 9.87
C ASN A 207 -4.35 -16.70 10.19
N GLY A 208 -5.13 -15.80 10.77
CA GLY A 208 -4.67 -14.65 11.56
C GLY A 208 -3.97 -13.55 10.80
N GLN A 209 -4.11 -13.44 9.46
CA GLN A 209 -3.30 -12.49 8.71
C GLN A 209 -4.06 -11.76 7.60
N TRP A 210 -5.36 -11.70 7.74
CA TRP A 210 -6.21 -11.12 6.74
C TRP A 210 -6.95 -9.90 7.27
N GLU A 211 -7.29 -8.98 6.46
CA GLU A 211 -8.11 -7.77 6.59
C GLU A 211 -8.13 -7.05 7.95
N VAL A 212 -8.68 -7.66 8.99
CA VAL A 212 -8.75 -7.06 10.34
C VAL A 212 -7.37 -7.06 10.97
N ASP A 213 -6.64 -8.16 10.84
CA ASP A 213 -5.30 -8.29 11.37
C ASP A 213 -4.33 -7.33 10.70
N VAL A 214 -4.45 -7.13 9.39
CA VAL A 214 -3.62 -6.20 8.63
C VAL A 214 -3.70 -4.77 9.20
N GLY A 215 -4.91 -4.32 9.58
CA GLY A 215 -5.12 -3.00 10.18
C GLY A 215 -4.72 -2.91 11.66
N LEU A 216 -4.84 -4.01 12.42
CA LEU A 216 -4.69 -4.00 13.87
C LEU A 216 -3.37 -4.58 14.37
N HIS A 217 -2.63 -5.33 13.56
CA HIS A 217 -1.35 -5.94 13.92
C HIS A 217 -0.12 -5.11 13.54
N ASN A 218 -0.31 -3.86 13.12
CA ASN A 218 0.79 -2.97 12.74
C ASN A 218 1.65 -3.51 11.59
N TYR A 219 1.01 -4.13 10.60
CA TYR A 219 1.66 -4.55 9.37
C TYR A 219 1.82 -3.39 8.37
N ASP A 220 2.67 -3.59 7.39
CA ASP A 220 3.00 -2.60 6.37
C ASP A 220 2.00 -2.54 5.21
N GLU A 221 1.10 -3.52 5.10
CA GLU A 221 0.13 -3.64 4.03
C GLU A 221 -0.81 -2.44 3.87
N PRO A 222 -1.38 -1.82 4.92
CA PRO A 222 -2.25 -0.65 4.77
C PRO A 222 -1.55 0.52 4.07
N LEU A 223 -0.31 0.81 4.47
CA LEU A 223 0.47 1.87 3.85
C LEU A 223 0.88 1.51 2.42
N SER A 224 1.36 0.28 2.20
CA SER A 224 1.70 -0.24 0.88
C SER A 224 0.52 -0.12 -0.09
N THR A 225 -0.66 -0.59 0.32
CA THR A 225 -1.88 -0.56 -0.50
C THR A 225 -2.30 0.87 -0.84
N LEU A 226 -2.30 1.78 0.13
CA LEU A 226 -2.61 3.18 -0.11
C LEU A 226 -1.68 3.79 -1.17
N LEU A 227 -0.37 3.57 -1.04
CA LEU A 227 0.64 4.14 -1.92
C LEU A 227 0.56 3.55 -3.34
N VAL A 228 0.44 2.22 -3.45
CA VAL A 228 0.27 1.51 -4.72
C VAL A 228 -0.99 1.98 -5.43
N THR A 229 -2.13 1.96 -4.75
CA THR A 229 -3.42 2.38 -5.32
C THR A 229 -3.41 3.86 -5.74
N THR A 230 -2.77 4.72 -4.94
CA THR A 230 -2.61 6.15 -5.28
C THR A 230 -1.74 6.31 -6.53
N GLY A 231 -0.62 5.60 -6.62
CA GLY A 231 0.25 5.59 -7.79
C GLY A 231 -0.51 5.15 -9.05
N ALA A 232 -1.23 4.04 -9.00
CA ALA A 232 -2.07 3.54 -10.09
C ALA A 232 -3.15 4.55 -10.49
N ALA A 233 -3.88 5.10 -9.53
CA ALA A 233 -4.93 6.09 -9.79
C ALA A 233 -4.40 7.35 -10.49
N LEU A 234 -3.20 7.81 -10.12
CA LEU A 234 -2.55 8.96 -10.73
C LEU A 234 -2.09 8.66 -12.17
N VAL A 235 -1.51 7.48 -12.41
CA VAL A 235 -1.11 7.03 -13.76
C VAL A 235 -2.33 6.89 -14.67
N LEU A 236 -3.44 6.36 -14.15
CA LEU A 236 -4.70 6.20 -14.89
C LEU A 236 -5.45 7.51 -15.14
N SER A 237 -4.98 8.63 -14.58
CA SER A 237 -5.67 9.91 -14.75
C SER A 237 -5.87 10.28 -16.24
N PRO A 238 -7.09 10.71 -16.63
CA PRO A 238 -7.36 11.08 -18.03
C PRO A 238 -6.51 12.26 -18.51
N LYS A 239 -6.15 13.17 -17.60
CA LYS A 239 -5.23 14.28 -17.88
C LYS A 239 -3.90 14.02 -17.19
N LEU A 240 -2.95 13.41 -17.88
CA LEU A 240 -1.60 13.25 -17.39
C LEU A 240 -0.87 14.60 -17.44
N THR A 241 -0.66 15.16 -16.26
CA THR A 241 0.23 16.32 -16.10
C THR A 241 1.58 15.84 -15.54
N LYS A 242 2.64 16.60 -15.84
CA LYS A 242 3.98 16.31 -15.28
C LYS A 242 3.94 16.16 -13.75
N LEU A 243 3.14 16.99 -13.06
CA LEU A 243 2.98 16.91 -11.61
C LEU A 243 2.32 15.60 -11.16
N ARG A 244 1.27 15.14 -11.86
CA ARG A 244 0.63 13.85 -11.53
C ARG A 244 1.57 12.67 -11.75
N LEU A 245 2.36 12.72 -12.81
CA LEU A 245 3.39 11.70 -13.08
C LEU A 245 4.46 11.69 -11.99
N ALA A 246 4.96 12.85 -11.60
CA ALA A 246 5.90 12.97 -10.50
C ALA A 246 5.34 12.43 -9.18
N LEU A 247 4.10 12.80 -8.84
CA LEU A 247 3.41 12.28 -7.64
C LEU A 247 3.18 10.76 -7.70
N ALA A 248 2.83 10.22 -8.88
CA ALA A 248 2.68 8.78 -9.06
C ALA A 248 4.00 8.05 -8.85
N GLY A 249 5.09 8.55 -9.43
CA GLY A 249 6.43 8.00 -9.22
C GLY A 249 6.85 8.05 -7.75
N CYS A 250 6.62 9.18 -7.08
CA CYS A 250 6.91 9.34 -5.65
C CYS A 250 6.10 8.36 -4.77
N ALA A 251 4.81 8.18 -5.08
CA ALA A 251 3.98 7.22 -4.35
C ALA A 251 4.51 5.78 -4.52
N LEU A 252 4.89 5.39 -5.74
CA LEU A 252 5.45 4.06 -6.02
C LEU A 252 6.87 3.89 -5.44
N SER A 253 7.69 4.95 -5.39
CA SER A 253 8.98 4.95 -4.69
C SER A 253 8.80 4.70 -3.19
N ALA A 254 7.86 5.40 -2.57
CA ALA A 254 7.51 5.18 -1.16
C ALA A 254 6.92 3.77 -0.94
N ALA A 255 6.07 3.28 -1.86
CA ALA A 255 5.55 1.91 -1.80
C ALA A 255 6.68 0.87 -1.87
N THR A 256 7.72 1.10 -2.68
CA THR A 256 8.90 0.23 -2.77
C THR A 256 9.71 0.23 -1.46
N LEU A 257 9.83 1.38 -0.80
CA LEU A 257 10.48 1.46 0.51
C LEU A 257 9.69 0.70 1.59
N VAL A 258 8.35 0.67 1.48
CA VAL A 258 7.46 -0.11 2.37
C VAL A 258 7.53 -1.59 2.05
N LYS A 259 7.55 -1.96 0.77
CA LYS A 259 7.57 -3.36 0.30
C LYS A 259 8.34 -3.45 -1.02
N VAL A 260 9.48 -4.14 -1.02
CA VAL A 260 10.39 -4.19 -2.17
C VAL A 260 9.71 -4.75 -3.43
N SER A 261 8.77 -5.70 -3.29
CA SER A 261 7.98 -6.25 -4.42
C SER A 261 7.24 -5.17 -5.22
N ASN A 262 6.90 -4.04 -4.61
CA ASN A 262 6.23 -2.94 -5.30
C ASN A 262 7.13 -2.25 -6.36
N ALA A 263 8.44 -2.53 -6.37
CA ALA A 263 9.32 -2.10 -7.46
C ALA A 263 8.88 -2.64 -8.82
N LEU A 264 8.30 -3.85 -8.86
CA LEU A 264 7.73 -4.43 -10.07
C LEU A 264 6.56 -3.61 -10.61
N LEU A 265 5.71 -3.10 -9.72
CA LEU A 265 4.58 -2.24 -10.08
C LEU A 265 5.07 -0.88 -10.60
N ALA A 266 6.10 -0.32 -9.97
CA ALA A 266 6.73 0.90 -10.42
C ALA A 266 7.35 0.74 -11.82
N ALA A 267 8.04 -0.38 -12.07
CA ALA A 267 8.61 -0.70 -13.37
C ALA A 267 7.52 -0.89 -14.44
N ALA A 268 6.46 -1.64 -14.15
CA ALA A 268 5.34 -1.83 -15.07
C ALA A 268 4.65 -0.50 -15.41
N ALA A 269 4.42 0.35 -14.41
CA ALA A 269 3.86 1.67 -14.62
C ALA A 269 4.76 2.56 -15.47
N LEU A 270 6.09 2.50 -15.27
CA LEU A 270 7.07 3.24 -16.08
C LEU A 270 7.00 2.81 -17.54
N VAL A 271 6.96 1.50 -17.81
CA VAL A 271 6.83 0.96 -19.18
C VAL A 271 5.55 1.50 -19.85
N VAL A 272 4.41 1.43 -19.17
CA VAL A 272 3.14 1.91 -19.73
C VAL A 272 3.17 3.43 -19.95
N VAL A 273 3.72 4.21 -19.02
CA VAL A 273 3.87 5.67 -19.17
C VAL A 273 4.79 6.01 -20.35
N ALA A 274 5.90 5.29 -20.50
CA ALA A 274 6.84 5.49 -21.60
C ALA A 274 6.22 5.14 -22.97
N LEU A 275 5.48 4.05 -23.06
CA LEU A 275 4.79 3.62 -24.29
C LEU A 275 3.62 4.54 -24.68
N ARG A 276 2.98 5.15 -23.69
CA ARG A 276 1.82 6.03 -23.89
C ARG A 276 2.19 7.46 -24.28
N GLY A 277 3.29 7.97 -23.75
CA GLY A 277 3.73 9.35 -23.90
C GLY A 277 5.03 9.45 -24.69
N ARG A 278 5.39 10.69 -25.02
CA ARG A 278 6.76 10.95 -25.44
C ARG A 278 7.70 10.70 -24.25
N THR A 279 8.87 10.14 -24.48
CA THR A 279 9.87 9.82 -23.45
C THR A 279 10.14 10.97 -22.46
N ARG A 280 10.03 12.23 -22.95
CA ARG A 280 10.16 13.43 -22.10
C ARG A 280 9.06 13.59 -21.05
N GLU A 281 7.90 12.99 -21.25
CA GLU A 281 6.78 13.02 -20.28
C GLU A 281 6.97 11.97 -19.18
N ALA A 282 7.71 10.89 -19.45
CA ALA A 282 8.06 9.88 -18.48
C ALA A 282 9.12 10.36 -17.45
N ALA A 283 9.93 11.37 -17.80
CA ALA A 283 11.04 11.82 -16.95
C ALA A 283 10.59 12.27 -15.52
N PRO A 284 9.50 13.04 -15.31
CA PRO A 284 9.03 13.35 -13.96
C PRO A 284 8.55 12.13 -13.17
N PHE A 285 7.99 11.12 -13.87
CA PHE A 285 7.61 9.85 -13.25
C PHE A 285 8.85 9.09 -12.78
N LEU A 286 9.84 8.95 -13.66
CA LEU A 286 11.12 8.29 -13.35
C LEU A 286 11.82 9.00 -12.17
N ALA A 287 11.91 10.33 -12.21
CA ALA A 287 12.49 11.11 -11.11
C ALA A 287 11.77 10.82 -9.77
N GLY A 288 10.43 10.73 -9.79
CA GLY A 288 9.65 10.34 -8.62
C GLY A 288 9.94 8.92 -8.16
N THR A 289 10.03 7.97 -9.09
CA THR A 289 10.25 6.55 -8.79
C THR A 289 11.60 6.29 -8.13
N VAL A 290 12.65 7.05 -8.49
CA VAL A 290 13.99 6.89 -7.92
C VAL A 290 14.25 7.82 -6.73
N ALA A 291 13.29 8.65 -6.33
CA ALA A 291 13.50 9.69 -5.32
C ALA A 291 13.96 9.15 -3.96
N LEU A 292 13.49 7.98 -3.55
CA LEU A 292 13.90 7.32 -2.29
C LEU A 292 15.00 6.26 -2.47
N ALA A 293 15.58 6.13 -3.67
CA ALA A 293 16.66 5.18 -3.89
C ALA A 293 17.84 5.37 -2.91
N PRO A 294 18.27 6.60 -2.55
CA PRO A 294 19.32 6.79 -1.55
C PRO A 294 18.98 6.12 -0.22
N LEU A 295 17.75 6.25 0.24
CA LEU A 295 17.31 5.65 1.51
C LEU A 295 17.21 4.12 1.42
N VAL A 296 16.71 3.59 0.31
CA VAL A 296 16.68 2.13 0.07
C VAL A 296 18.11 1.57 0.11
N LEU A 297 19.06 2.22 -0.57
CA LEU A 297 20.45 1.80 -0.61
C LEU A 297 21.15 1.93 0.75
N ALA A 298 20.87 2.98 1.52
CA ALA A 298 21.42 3.17 2.86
C ALA A 298 20.90 2.11 3.85
N TYR A 299 19.63 1.72 3.74
CA TYR A 299 19.04 0.70 4.61
C TYR A 299 19.39 -0.73 4.20
N TRP A 300 19.75 -0.95 2.95
CA TRP A 300 20.09 -2.25 2.39
C TRP A 300 21.06 -3.08 3.26
N PRO A 301 22.19 -2.56 3.74
CA PRO A 301 23.12 -3.33 4.59
C PRO A 301 22.49 -3.79 5.91
N LEU A 302 21.46 -3.10 6.42
CA LEU A 302 20.78 -3.43 7.67
C LEU A 302 19.71 -4.52 7.49
N SER A 303 19.09 -4.61 6.30
CA SER A 303 17.98 -5.53 6.03
C SER A 303 18.41 -6.81 5.33
N TYR A 304 19.28 -6.71 4.35
CA TYR A 304 19.62 -7.80 3.43
C TYR A 304 20.46 -8.93 3.98
N PRO A 305 21.35 -8.74 4.98
CA PRO A 305 21.99 -9.89 5.63
C PRO A 305 21.01 -10.94 6.14
N LYS A 306 19.78 -10.53 6.47
CA LYS A 306 18.72 -11.47 6.88
C LYS A 306 17.98 -12.12 5.72
N LEU A 307 17.79 -11.40 4.59
CA LEU A 307 17.10 -11.97 3.41
C LEU A 307 17.99 -12.90 2.60
N PHE A 308 19.29 -12.57 2.48
CA PHE A 308 20.23 -13.29 1.62
C PHE A 308 21.47 -13.83 2.31
N GLY A 309 21.75 -13.45 3.54
CA GLY A 309 22.98 -13.79 4.26
C GLY A 309 22.82 -14.77 5.41
N ASN A 310 21.60 -15.12 5.82
CA ASN A 310 21.36 -16.10 6.87
C ASN A 310 20.48 -17.24 6.34
N PRO A 311 21.10 -18.37 5.91
CA PRO A 311 20.36 -19.53 5.44
C PRO A 311 19.44 -20.16 6.49
N HIS A 312 19.59 -19.79 7.76
CA HIS A 312 18.76 -20.28 8.86
C HIS A 312 17.57 -19.33 9.18
N ALA A 313 17.53 -18.11 8.63
CA ALA A 313 16.43 -17.16 8.86
C ALA A 313 15.22 -17.45 7.96
N TRP A 314 15.41 -18.15 6.85
CA TRP A 314 14.39 -18.57 5.92
C TRP A 314 14.58 -20.06 5.64
N PRO A 315 13.61 -20.92 5.95
CA PRO A 315 13.71 -22.32 5.61
C PRO A 315 13.72 -22.45 4.09
N HIS A 316 14.83 -22.88 3.54
CA HIS A 316 15.05 -23.26 2.14
C HIS A 316 14.56 -22.23 1.11
N ASP A 317 15.27 -22.05 0.05
CA ASP A 317 15.07 -21.13 -1.08
C ASP A 317 13.72 -20.39 -1.07
N PRO A 318 13.68 -19.14 -0.54
CA PRO A 318 12.41 -18.41 -0.36
C PRO A 318 11.67 -18.22 -1.68
N PHE A 319 12.36 -18.35 -2.80
CA PHE A 319 11.82 -18.22 -4.17
C PHE A 319 12.05 -19.51 -4.96
N ASP A 320 11.18 -20.51 -4.77
CA ASP A 320 11.19 -21.75 -5.53
C ASP A 320 9.94 -21.85 -6.42
N PRO A 321 10.07 -22.20 -7.72
CA PRO A 321 8.93 -22.50 -8.59
C PRO A 321 7.96 -23.53 -8.03
N ALA A 322 8.42 -24.48 -7.23
CA ALA A 322 7.57 -25.47 -6.57
C ALA A 322 6.51 -24.84 -5.65
N HIS A 323 6.80 -23.67 -5.07
CA HIS A 323 5.86 -22.94 -4.21
C HIS A 323 4.66 -22.39 -4.99
N VAL A 324 4.78 -22.16 -6.30
CA VAL A 324 3.68 -21.67 -7.14
C VAL A 324 2.48 -22.61 -7.06
N VAL A 325 2.71 -23.90 -7.24
CA VAL A 325 1.62 -24.91 -7.19
C VAL A 325 0.96 -24.88 -5.82
N THR A 326 1.76 -24.92 -4.75
CA THR A 326 1.25 -24.89 -3.37
C THR A 326 0.46 -23.61 -3.08
N THR A 327 0.94 -22.46 -3.52
CA THR A 327 0.24 -21.18 -3.33
C THR A 327 -1.12 -21.15 -3.99
N TRP A 328 -1.23 -21.64 -5.23
CA TRP A 328 -2.48 -21.60 -5.98
C TRP A 328 -3.46 -22.72 -5.62
N THR A 329 -3.01 -23.80 -4.99
CA THR A 329 -3.85 -24.93 -4.59
C THR A 329 -4.23 -24.94 -3.11
N HIS A 330 -3.39 -24.37 -2.25
CA HIS A 330 -3.56 -24.45 -0.78
C HIS A 330 -3.75 -23.09 -0.10
N SER A 331 -3.59 -21.98 -0.83
CA SER A 331 -3.91 -20.66 -0.28
C SER A 331 -5.41 -20.54 -0.01
N SER A 332 -5.77 -20.01 1.15
CA SER A 332 -7.17 -19.78 1.51
C SER A 332 -7.92 -18.85 0.55
N ILE A 333 -7.20 -18.00 -0.20
CA ILE A 333 -7.78 -17.08 -1.18
C ILE A 333 -7.91 -17.69 -2.57
N PHE A 334 -6.97 -18.53 -2.96
CA PHE A 334 -6.92 -19.11 -4.31
C PHE A 334 -7.54 -20.49 -4.40
N THR A 335 -8.35 -20.89 -3.40
CA THR A 335 -9.12 -22.13 -3.54
C THR A 335 -10.02 -22.07 -4.78
N PRO A 336 -10.25 -23.17 -5.49
CA PRO A 336 -11.13 -23.19 -6.65
C PRO A 336 -12.52 -22.61 -6.34
N HIS A 337 -13.04 -22.82 -5.13
CA HIS A 337 -14.30 -22.25 -4.68
C HIS A 337 -14.26 -20.72 -4.62
N THR A 338 -13.23 -20.14 -3.98
CA THR A 338 -13.08 -18.68 -3.87
C THR A 338 -12.86 -18.06 -5.26
N LEU A 339 -12.03 -18.68 -6.10
CA LEU A 339 -11.80 -18.21 -7.47
C LEU A 339 -13.07 -18.27 -8.31
N ALA A 340 -13.88 -19.31 -8.19
CA ALA A 340 -15.15 -19.44 -8.92
C ALA A 340 -16.15 -18.32 -8.58
N ILE A 341 -16.10 -17.76 -7.37
CA ILE A 341 -16.96 -16.65 -6.96
C ILE A 341 -16.37 -15.29 -7.38
N VAL A 342 -15.07 -15.13 -7.22
CA VAL A 342 -14.38 -13.84 -7.38
C VAL A 342 -14.09 -13.53 -8.86
N MET A 343 -13.69 -14.52 -9.64
CA MET A 343 -13.16 -14.30 -10.99
C MET A 343 -14.20 -13.97 -12.06
N PRO A 344 -15.43 -14.53 -12.09
CA PRO A 344 -16.36 -14.28 -13.18
C PRO A 344 -16.70 -12.79 -13.33
N LEU A 345 -17.02 -12.10 -12.23
CA LEU A 345 -17.36 -10.69 -12.27
C LEU A 345 -16.14 -9.81 -12.63
N ALA A 346 -14.95 -10.19 -12.15
CA ALA A 346 -13.71 -9.53 -12.53
C ALA A 346 -13.40 -9.72 -14.03
N ALA A 347 -13.57 -10.92 -14.56
CA ALA A 347 -13.37 -11.21 -15.98
C ALA A 347 -14.31 -10.39 -16.88
N ILE A 348 -15.60 -10.29 -16.52
CA ILE A 348 -16.56 -9.40 -17.20
C ILE A 348 -16.06 -7.94 -17.10
N GLY A 349 -15.49 -7.54 -15.97
CA GLY A 349 -14.97 -6.20 -15.74
C GLY A 349 -13.84 -5.79 -16.68
N VAL A 350 -13.04 -6.76 -17.15
CA VAL A 350 -11.97 -6.53 -18.14
C VAL A 350 -12.52 -5.85 -19.40
N VAL A 351 -13.70 -6.27 -19.88
CA VAL A 351 -14.33 -5.72 -21.09
C VAL A 351 -14.78 -4.27 -20.88
N GLY A 352 -15.07 -3.88 -19.66
CA GLY A 352 -15.57 -2.54 -19.33
C GLY A 352 -14.50 -1.47 -19.10
N VAL A 353 -13.20 -1.82 -19.12
CA VAL A 353 -12.11 -0.85 -18.99
C VAL A 353 -11.92 -0.10 -20.31
N LEU A 354 -11.86 1.22 -20.24
CA LEU A 354 -11.98 2.11 -21.41
C LEU A 354 -10.91 1.94 -22.49
N ARG A 355 -9.67 1.65 -22.07
CA ARG A 355 -8.52 1.68 -23.00
C ARG A 355 -7.54 0.55 -22.69
N PRO A 356 -6.88 -0.05 -23.71
CA PRO A 356 -5.93 -1.15 -23.49
C PRO A 356 -4.81 -0.82 -22.51
N TRP A 357 -4.28 0.40 -22.54
CA TRP A 357 -3.22 0.79 -21.60
C TRP A 357 -3.72 0.94 -20.15
N GLN A 358 -5.00 1.33 -19.95
CA GLN A 358 -5.60 1.36 -18.61
C GLN A 358 -5.77 -0.05 -18.08
N LEU A 359 -6.24 -0.95 -18.95
CA LEU A 359 -6.34 -2.36 -18.63
C LEU A 359 -4.98 -2.96 -18.29
N ALA A 360 -3.93 -2.62 -19.05
CA ALA A 360 -2.57 -3.08 -18.77
C ALA A 360 -2.09 -2.67 -17.37
N ILE A 361 -2.36 -1.43 -16.93
CA ILE A 361 -2.05 -0.98 -15.56
C ILE A 361 -2.86 -1.75 -14.54
N VAL A 362 -4.19 -1.85 -14.71
CA VAL A 362 -5.06 -2.57 -13.77
C VAL A 362 -4.63 -4.03 -13.64
N LEU A 363 -4.36 -4.70 -14.75
CA LEU A 363 -3.91 -6.10 -14.72
C LEU A 363 -2.49 -6.26 -14.16
N ALA A 364 -1.56 -5.35 -14.48
CA ALA A 364 -0.22 -5.40 -13.92
C ALA A 364 -0.25 -5.26 -12.39
N PHE A 365 -1.03 -4.31 -11.87
CA PHE A 365 -1.13 -4.09 -10.42
C PHE A 365 -1.93 -5.20 -9.72
N LEU A 366 -2.89 -5.80 -10.41
CA LEU A 366 -3.61 -6.97 -9.90
C LEU A 366 -2.73 -8.22 -9.83
N LEU A 367 -1.88 -8.47 -10.84
CA LEU A 367 -1.25 -9.77 -11.05
C LEU A 367 0.21 -9.84 -10.60
N LEU A 368 0.99 -8.75 -10.71
CA LEU A 368 2.44 -8.81 -10.47
C LEU A 368 2.79 -9.18 -9.02
N ASN A 369 2.10 -8.63 -8.03
CA ASN A 369 2.33 -9.02 -6.65
C ASN A 369 1.91 -10.48 -6.38
N PRO A 370 0.72 -10.96 -6.77
CA PRO A 370 0.38 -12.37 -6.68
C PRO A 370 1.37 -13.30 -7.39
N ILE A 371 1.83 -12.94 -8.59
CA ILE A 371 2.84 -13.71 -9.33
C ILE A 371 4.15 -13.73 -8.53
N PHE A 372 4.65 -12.59 -8.09
CA PHE A 372 5.89 -12.52 -7.31
C PHE A 372 5.79 -13.37 -6.04
N TYR A 373 4.73 -13.19 -5.26
CA TYR A 373 4.56 -13.92 -4.01
C TYR A 373 4.15 -15.38 -4.19
N SER A 374 3.72 -15.81 -5.38
CA SER A 374 3.47 -17.24 -5.62
C SER A 374 4.74 -18.09 -5.57
N PHE A 375 5.90 -17.47 -5.80
CA PHE A 375 7.21 -18.12 -5.61
C PHE A 375 7.67 -18.14 -4.16
N PHE A 376 6.99 -17.45 -3.25
CA PHE A 376 7.43 -17.26 -1.89
C PHE A 376 6.82 -18.31 -0.96
N ALA A 377 7.66 -19.06 -0.22
CA ALA A 377 7.27 -20.21 0.59
C ALA A 377 6.14 -19.94 1.60
N ASN A 378 6.07 -18.73 2.13
CA ASN A 378 5.11 -18.38 3.19
C ASN A 378 3.78 -17.83 2.68
N THR A 379 3.60 -17.62 1.37
CA THR A 379 2.38 -17.01 0.82
C THR A 379 1.10 -17.79 1.12
N PRO A 380 1.08 -19.14 1.05
CA PRO A 380 -0.12 -19.90 1.41
C PRO A 380 -0.62 -19.63 2.83
N GLN A 381 0.29 -19.34 3.75
CA GLN A 381 -0.01 -19.08 5.17
C GLN A 381 -0.23 -17.58 5.45
N HIS A 382 0.20 -16.69 4.54
CA HIS A 382 0.19 -15.25 4.71
C HIS A 382 -0.49 -14.53 3.54
N PRO A 383 -1.82 -14.70 3.36
CA PRO A 383 -2.56 -14.09 2.24
C PRO A 383 -2.48 -12.56 2.20
N ARG A 384 -2.10 -11.91 3.30
CA ARG A 384 -1.86 -10.45 3.37
C ARG A 384 -0.87 -9.94 2.33
N PHE A 385 0.06 -10.77 1.86
CA PHE A 385 1.01 -10.36 0.81
C PHE A 385 0.33 -9.93 -0.48
N LEU A 386 -0.91 -10.37 -0.70
CA LEU A 386 -1.72 -10.05 -1.87
C LEU A 386 -2.61 -8.81 -1.68
N TYR A 387 -2.59 -8.24 -0.47
CA TYR A 387 -3.51 -7.18 -0.07
C TYR A 387 -3.41 -5.95 -0.97
N ALA A 388 -2.20 -5.57 -1.39
CA ALA A 388 -1.98 -4.42 -2.26
C ALA A 388 -2.59 -4.56 -3.67
N SER A 389 -2.99 -5.76 -4.10
CA SER A 389 -3.62 -6.03 -5.40
C SER A 389 -5.16 -6.04 -5.35
N LEU A 390 -5.75 -6.01 -4.16
CA LEU A 390 -7.21 -6.06 -4.00
C LEU A 390 -7.95 -4.82 -4.54
N PRO A 391 -7.42 -3.59 -4.47
CA PRO A 391 -8.06 -2.43 -5.06
C PRO A 391 -8.40 -2.60 -6.54
N GLU A 392 -7.50 -3.18 -7.32
CA GLU A 392 -7.69 -3.43 -8.74
C GLU A 392 -8.77 -4.49 -8.99
N LEU A 393 -8.82 -5.53 -8.16
CA LEU A 393 -9.90 -6.52 -8.18
C LEU A 393 -11.27 -5.85 -7.96
N HIS A 394 -11.38 -4.97 -6.98
CA HIS A 394 -12.63 -4.27 -6.69
C HIS A 394 -13.04 -3.30 -7.81
N VAL A 395 -12.06 -2.70 -8.49
CA VAL A 395 -12.32 -1.91 -9.70
C VAL A 395 -12.88 -2.78 -10.82
N LEU A 396 -12.30 -3.96 -11.05
CA LEU A 396 -12.83 -4.91 -12.03
C LEU A 396 -14.23 -5.40 -11.65
N TRP A 397 -14.50 -5.67 -10.39
CA TRP A 397 -15.85 -6.02 -9.94
C TRP A 397 -16.87 -4.91 -10.17
N ALA A 398 -16.53 -3.68 -9.81
CA ALA A 398 -17.41 -2.54 -10.05
C ALA A 398 -17.67 -2.33 -11.54
N THR A 399 -16.65 -2.53 -12.37
CA THR A 399 -16.75 -2.43 -13.83
C THR A 399 -17.59 -3.58 -14.39
N GLY A 400 -17.40 -4.81 -13.92
CA GLY A 400 -18.19 -5.98 -14.29
C GLY A 400 -19.68 -5.81 -13.96
N ALA A 401 -19.97 -5.35 -12.74
CA ALA A 401 -21.34 -5.02 -12.35
C ALA A 401 -21.96 -3.95 -13.26
N ALA A 402 -21.17 -2.94 -13.63
CA ALA A 402 -21.60 -1.91 -14.57
C ALA A 402 -21.94 -2.47 -15.98
N VAL A 403 -21.11 -3.38 -16.47
CA VAL A 403 -21.35 -4.09 -17.75
C VAL A 403 -22.60 -4.92 -17.67
N VAL A 404 -22.78 -5.72 -16.63
CA VAL A 404 -23.98 -6.56 -16.44
C VAL A 404 -25.25 -5.70 -16.40
N VAL A 405 -25.26 -4.61 -15.64
CA VAL A 405 -26.40 -3.68 -15.57
C VAL A 405 -26.69 -3.05 -16.94
N ALA A 406 -25.66 -2.70 -17.70
CA ALA A 406 -25.84 -2.15 -19.05
C ALA A 406 -26.48 -3.18 -20.01
N LEU A 407 -26.03 -4.42 -19.97
CA LEU A 407 -26.60 -5.52 -20.77
C LEU A 407 -28.05 -5.80 -20.39
N LEU A 408 -28.36 -5.89 -19.11
CA LEU A 408 -29.75 -6.11 -18.63
C LEU A 408 -30.70 -4.98 -19.06
N ARG A 409 -30.18 -3.75 -19.12
CA ARG A 409 -30.97 -2.58 -19.59
C ARG A 409 -31.01 -2.43 -21.12
N ARG A 410 -30.46 -3.40 -21.88
CA ARG A 410 -30.34 -3.39 -23.34
C ARG A 410 -29.72 -2.08 -23.89
N ARG A 411 -28.84 -1.44 -23.12
CA ARG A 411 -28.12 -0.24 -23.54
C ARG A 411 -26.83 -0.65 -24.26
N PRO A 412 -26.50 -0.03 -25.41
CA PRO A 412 -25.23 -0.30 -26.08
C PRO A 412 -24.09 0.02 -25.14
N LEU A 413 -23.12 -0.90 -25.00
CA LEU A 413 -21.96 -0.75 -24.12
C LEU A 413 -21.18 0.52 -24.44
N THR A 414 -21.06 0.85 -25.73
CA THR A 414 -20.39 2.08 -26.21
C THR A 414 -21.07 3.37 -25.72
N ALA A 415 -22.41 3.46 -25.75
CA ALA A 415 -23.13 4.61 -25.24
C ALA A 415 -23.06 4.74 -23.72
N SER A 416 -22.86 3.61 -23.04
CA SER A 416 -22.75 3.60 -21.59
C SER A 416 -21.33 3.93 -21.09
N PHE A 417 -20.30 3.89 -21.94
CA PHE A 417 -18.90 4.21 -21.59
C PHE A 417 -18.37 5.52 -22.21
N ALA A 418 -19.17 6.22 -23.04
CA ALA A 418 -18.76 7.44 -23.72
C ALA A 418 -19.19 8.75 -23.01
N GLN A 419 -19.97 8.68 -21.95
CA GLN A 419 -20.35 9.82 -21.09
C GLN A 419 -19.55 9.72 -19.78
#